data_2bfa0cd404d2dee0f6d48a36278d2978
#
_entry.id   2bfa0cd404d2dee0f6d48a36278d2978
#
_cell.length_a   1.000
_cell.length_b   1.000
_cell.length_c   1.000
_cell.angle_alpha   90.00
_cell.angle_beta   90.00
_cell.angle_gamma   90.00
#
_symmetry.space_group_name_H-M   'P 1'
#
loop_
_entity.id
_entity.type
_entity.pdbx_description
1 polymer ?
#
loop_
_entity_poly.entity_id
_entity_poly.type
_entity_poly.pdbx_seq_one_letter_code
_entity_poly.pdbx_strand_id
1 'polypeptide(L)'
;MSEKRRDNKGRILKTGESQKKNGQYIYQYTNSFGERKVIYSWKLVTTDKVPAGKREDVSLREKIKEIERKLEQELIITGQNMTVLQLVQKYIGQKTGVKDNTRNNYNFVINIIKKEPFGQLKINEVKKSDAKAWLIKLQQVDGRGYSTIHSVRGVVRPAFQMAVDDDILLKNPFEFQLATVVVNDSVTRDAITRKQQKKFLEFIKNDKHFSRYYEGIYILFHTGMRISEFVGLTLSDINLRDRTITIDHQLQRNSQMVYKVINTKTTAGERTIPMTDDVYECFKKIVEMRKKVKVEPVIDGKLGFLYLDKNNKPMVALHWEKYFQHIREKYNRIYKEQMPIITPHVCRHTYCSNMAKSGMNPKTLQYLMGHSDISVTLNTYTHLKFEDARAEVKRITKLK
;
A
#
# COMPACT_ATOMS: atom_id res chain seq x y z
N MET A 1 -16.62 63.69 -6.03
CA MET A 1 -16.73 62.46 -6.90
C MET A 1 -15.59 62.55 -7.93
N SER A 2 -14.66 61.59 -7.97
CA SER A 2 -13.54 61.64 -8.93
C SER A 2 -14.13 61.42 -10.34
N GLU A 3 -13.71 62.26 -11.27
CA GLU A 3 -14.13 62.20 -12.66
C GLU A 3 -13.69 60.89 -13.29
N LYS A 4 -14.68 60.14 -13.88
CA LYS A 4 -14.40 58.83 -14.48
C LYS A 4 -13.53 59.01 -15.73
N ARG A 5 -12.34 58.41 -15.77
CA ARG A 5 -11.44 58.43 -16.92
C ARG A 5 -12.15 57.88 -18.19
N ARG A 6 -12.00 58.61 -19.32
CA ARG A 6 -12.59 58.23 -20.61
C ARG A 6 -11.48 58.10 -21.65
N ASP A 7 -11.74 57.26 -22.66
CA ASP A 7 -10.93 57.16 -23.86
C ASP A 7 -11.26 58.28 -24.86
N ASN A 8 -10.53 58.32 -25.98
CA ASN A 8 -10.77 59.27 -27.05
C ASN A 8 -12.14 59.12 -27.77
N LYS A 9 -12.87 58.05 -27.51
CA LYS A 9 -14.25 57.79 -27.99
C LYS A 9 -15.30 58.05 -26.92
N GLY A 10 -14.94 58.70 -25.79
CA GLY A 10 -15.85 58.99 -24.69
C GLY A 10 -16.22 57.82 -23.78
N ARG A 11 -15.67 56.62 -23.98
CA ARG A 11 -15.98 55.41 -23.21
C ARG A 11 -15.24 55.41 -21.86
N ILE A 12 -15.92 54.92 -20.83
CA ILE A 12 -15.32 54.84 -19.47
C ILE A 12 -14.27 53.73 -19.44
N LEU A 13 -13.08 54.12 -18.99
CA LEU A 13 -11.98 53.20 -18.72
C LEU A 13 -12.08 52.66 -17.28
N LYS A 14 -11.93 51.36 -17.14
CA LYS A 14 -11.92 50.66 -15.84
C LYS A 14 -10.60 50.88 -15.10
N THR A 15 -10.56 50.49 -13.82
CA THR A 15 -9.33 50.49 -13.02
C THR A 15 -8.25 49.65 -13.72
N GLY A 16 -7.04 50.18 -13.80
CA GLY A 16 -5.91 49.58 -14.54
C GLY A 16 -5.90 49.85 -16.05
N GLU A 17 -7.05 50.21 -16.67
CA GLU A 17 -7.09 50.59 -18.10
C GLU A 17 -6.64 52.02 -18.31
N SER A 18 -5.90 52.27 -19.36
CA SER A 18 -5.54 53.61 -19.85
C SER A 18 -5.34 53.59 -21.35
N GLN A 19 -5.34 54.79 -21.99
CA GLN A 19 -5.07 54.97 -23.41
C GLN A 19 -3.88 55.89 -23.61
N LYS A 20 -2.92 55.49 -24.44
CA LYS A 20 -1.77 56.32 -24.86
C LYS A 20 -2.18 57.37 -25.87
N LYS A 21 -1.41 58.43 -26.02
CA LYS A 21 -1.61 59.49 -27.05
C LYS A 21 -1.67 58.93 -28.48
N ASN A 22 -1.00 57.80 -28.76
CA ASN A 22 -1.03 57.13 -30.04
C ASN A 22 -2.26 56.25 -30.27
N GLY A 23 -3.23 56.26 -29.36
CA GLY A 23 -4.49 55.49 -29.44
C GLY A 23 -4.41 54.05 -28.89
N GLN A 24 -3.24 53.56 -28.52
CA GLN A 24 -3.07 52.21 -27.98
C GLN A 24 -3.59 52.13 -26.55
N TYR A 25 -4.40 51.09 -26.24
CA TYR A 25 -4.86 50.82 -24.89
C TYR A 25 -3.85 50.02 -24.10
N ILE A 26 -3.83 50.26 -22.78
CA ILE A 26 -2.92 49.62 -21.83
C ILE A 26 -3.76 49.12 -20.65
N TYR A 27 -3.41 47.96 -20.15
CA TYR A 27 -3.85 47.49 -18.84
C TYR A 27 -2.64 47.13 -17.97
N GLN A 28 -2.61 47.68 -16.75
CA GLN A 28 -1.59 47.42 -15.75
C GLN A 28 -2.19 46.62 -14.64
N TYR A 29 -1.52 45.53 -14.29
CA TYR A 29 -1.95 44.63 -13.19
C TYR A 29 -0.72 44.13 -12.44
N THR A 30 -0.94 43.64 -11.23
CA THR A 30 0.09 42.96 -10.41
C THR A 30 -0.19 41.45 -10.49
N ASN A 31 0.82 40.65 -10.85
CA ASN A 31 0.68 39.21 -10.87
C ASN A 31 0.72 38.61 -9.46
N SER A 32 0.49 37.28 -9.33
CA SER A 32 0.56 36.54 -8.07
C SER A 32 1.89 36.61 -7.34
N PHE A 33 2.98 36.99 -8.04
CA PHE A 33 4.32 37.16 -7.47
C PHE A 33 4.60 38.58 -7.01
N GLY A 34 3.62 39.50 -7.04
CA GLY A 34 3.79 40.90 -6.67
C GLY A 34 4.44 41.76 -7.75
N GLU A 35 4.70 41.23 -8.95
CA GLU A 35 5.31 41.96 -10.04
C GLU A 35 4.29 42.73 -10.84
N ARG A 36 4.60 43.99 -11.19
CA ARG A 36 3.76 44.78 -12.08
C ARG A 36 3.98 44.37 -13.54
N LYS A 37 2.89 43.96 -14.21
CA LYS A 37 2.84 43.58 -15.63
C LYS A 37 1.97 44.57 -16.40
N VAL A 38 2.26 44.71 -17.68
CA VAL A 38 1.55 45.61 -18.60
C VAL A 38 1.23 44.89 -19.89
N ILE A 39 -0.04 44.95 -20.31
CA ILE A 39 -0.46 44.45 -21.61
C ILE A 39 -1.02 45.58 -22.47
N TYR A 40 -0.96 45.37 -23.75
CA TYR A 40 -1.33 46.35 -24.77
C TYR A 40 -2.33 45.77 -25.76
N SER A 41 -3.21 46.63 -26.29
CA SER A 41 -4.04 46.33 -27.44
C SER A 41 -4.43 47.59 -28.20
N TRP A 42 -4.67 47.45 -29.50
CA TRP A 42 -5.25 48.51 -30.33
C TRP A 42 -6.76 48.60 -30.26
N LYS A 43 -7.41 47.60 -29.62
CA LYS A 43 -8.87 47.50 -29.48
C LYS A 43 -9.19 47.49 -27.98
N LEU A 44 -10.16 48.29 -27.54
CA LEU A 44 -10.66 48.21 -26.17
C LEU A 44 -11.69 47.04 -26.03
N VAL A 45 -12.57 46.94 -27.01
CA VAL A 45 -13.61 45.91 -27.08
C VAL A 45 -13.58 45.18 -28.44
N THR A 46 -14.21 44.02 -28.52
CA THR A 46 -14.26 43.17 -29.73
C THR A 46 -14.79 43.90 -31.01
N THR A 47 -15.70 44.86 -30.82
CA THR A 47 -16.27 45.64 -31.91
C THR A 47 -15.37 46.74 -32.44
N ASP A 48 -14.24 47.04 -31.79
CA ASP A 48 -13.30 48.04 -32.27
C ASP A 48 -12.55 47.54 -33.52
N LYS A 49 -12.33 48.42 -34.50
CA LYS A 49 -11.46 48.15 -35.64
C LYS A 49 -10.01 48.49 -35.28
N VAL A 50 -9.07 47.71 -35.78
CA VAL A 50 -7.62 48.01 -35.65
C VAL A 50 -7.29 49.19 -36.56
N PRO A 51 -6.45 50.16 -36.11
CA PRO A 51 -6.00 51.25 -36.93
C PRO A 51 -5.25 50.74 -38.18
N ALA A 52 -5.40 51.49 -39.30
CA ALA A 52 -4.71 51.16 -40.56
C ALA A 52 -3.18 51.00 -40.34
N GLY A 53 -2.61 49.96 -40.94
CA GLY A 53 -1.16 49.63 -40.81
C GLY A 53 -0.76 48.94 -39.54
N LYS A 54 -1.68 48.54 -38.64
CA LYS A 54 -1.42 47.73 -37.45
C LYS A 54 -1.89 46.29 -37.63
N ARG A 55 -1.21 45.33 -36.97
CA ARG A 55 -1.63 43.92 -37.01
C ARG A 55 -2.93 43.71 -36.22
N GLU A 56 -3.75 42.76 -36.71
CA GLU A 56 -4.92 42.32 -36.00
C GLU A 56 -4.57 41.87 -34.59
N ASP A 57 -5.37 42.28 -33.62
CA ASP A 57 -5.09 42.00 -32.19
C ASP A 57 -6.41 41.73 -31.46
N VAL A 58 -6.33 40.91 -30.41
CA VAL A 58 -7.42 40.65 -29.48
C VAL A 58 -7.71 41.90 -28.66
N SER A 59 -8.98 42.17 -28.34
CA SER A 59 -9.33 43.38 -27.58
C SER A 59 -8.73 43.34 -26.16
N LEU A 60 -8.45 44.54 -25.64
CA LEU A 60 -7.86 44.65 -24.28
C LEU A 60 -8.72 43.97 -23.24
N ARG A 61 -10.03 44.12 -23.29
CA ARG A 61 -10.95 43.54 -22.32
C ARG A 61 -11.08 42.01 -22.41
N GLU A 62 -10.86 41.41 -23.58
CA GLU A 62 -10.72 39.95 -23.70
C GLU A 62 -9.45 39.45 -23.09
N LYS A 63 -8.32 40.14 -23.37
CA LYS A 63 -7.03 39.86 -22.73
C LYS A 63 -7.11 39.99 -21.21
N ILE A 64 -7.81 41.02 -20.71
CA ILE A 64 -8.06 41.20 -19.27
C ILE A 64 -8.82 40.03 -18.67
N LYS A 65 -9.93 39.61 -19.30
CA LYS A 65 -10.71 38.45 -18.84
C LYS A 65 -9.88 37.15 -18.77
N GLU A 66 -9.01 36.95 -19.76
CA GLU A 66 -8.13 35.78 -19.77
C GLU A 66 -7.08 35.85 -18.64
N ILE A 67 -6.55 37.06 -18.39
CA ILE A 67 -5.60 37.28 -17.29
C ILE A 67 -6.29 37.15 -15.94
N GLU A 68 -7.46 37.74 -15.74
CA GLU A 68 -8.26 37.61 -14.52
C GLU A 68 -8.58 36.14 -14.24
N ARG A 69 -8.97 35.35 -15.24
CA ARG A 69 -9.19 33.92 -15.11
C ARG A 69 -7.90 33.16 -14.75
N LYS A 70 -6.76 33.55 -15.31
CA LYS A 70 -5.46 32.97 -14.94
C LYS A 70 -5.05 33.37 -13.52
N LEU A 71 -5.26 34.63 -13.14
CA LEU A 71 -4.98 35.13 -11.79
C LEU A 71 -5.90 34.53 -10.74
N GLU A 72 -7.18 34.31 -11.04
CA GLU A 72 -8.11 33.58 -10.18
C GLU A 72 -7.65 32.12 -10.03
N GLN A 73 -7.25 31.47 -11.09
CA GLN A 73 -6.63 30.15 -11.05
C GLN A 73 -5.31 30.15 -10.28
N GLU A 74 -4.53 31.23 -10.31
CA GLU A 74 -3.30 31.39 -9.54
C GLU A 74 -3.54 31.83 -8.09
N LEU A 75 -4.58 32.60 -7.77
CA LEU A 75 -4.96 33.03 -6.39
C LEU A 75 -5.55 31.91 -5.54
N ILE A 76 -6.08 30.87 -6.14
CA ILE A 76 -6.44 29.61 -5.47
C ILE A 76 -5.17 28.91 -4.90
N ILE A 77 -3.99 29.37 -5.27
CA ILE A 77 -2.67 28.79 -4.98
C ILE A 77 -1.97 29.43 -3.76
N THR A 78 -2.68 29.80 -2.72
CA THR A 78 -2.05 30.28 -1.46
C THR A 78 -1.38 29.18 -0.61
N GLY A 79 -1.32 27.92 -1.11
CA GLY A 79 -0.51 26.83 -0.55
C GLY A 79 0.84 26.59 -1.24
N GLN A 80 1.25 27.44 -2.20
CA GLN A 80 2.33 27.18 -3.16
C GLN A 80 3.76 27.09 -2.61
N ASN A 81 4.02 27.63 -1.43
CA ASN A 81 5.36 27.55 -0.83
C ASN A 81 5.61 26.24 -0.07
N MET A 82 4.63 25.34 -0.02
CA MET A 82 4.75 24.06 0.68
C MET A 82 5.66 23.11 -0.11
N THR A 83 6.61 22.47 0.58
CA THR A 83 7.43 21.43 -0.03
C THR A 83 6.68 20.09 -0.10
N VAL A 84 7.15 19.17 -0.97
CA VAL A 84 6.62 17.80 -1.05
C VAL A 84 6.64 17.12 0.31
N LEU A 85 7.72 17.26 1.08
CA LEU A 85 7.84 16.70 2.42
C LEU A 85 6.75 17.25 3.36
N GLN A 86 6.55 18.57 3.36
CA GLN A 86 5.52 19.22 4.19
C GLN A 86 4.11 18.78 3.80
N LEU A 87 3.82 18.66 2.49
CA LEU A 87 2.54 18.15 2.01
C LEU A 87 2.26 16.73 2.51
N VAL A 88 3.24 15.83 2.38
CA VAL A 88 3.10 14.43 2.83
C VAL A 88 2.94 14.38 4.36
N GLN A 89 3.66 15.20 5.12
CA GLN A 89 3.49 15.31 6.57
C GLN A 89 2.11 15.82 6.95
N LYS A 90 1.59 16.85 6.26
CA LYS A 90 0.22 17.38 6.44
C LYS A 90 -0.81 16.27 6.20
N TYR A 91 -0.69 15.55 5.08
CA TYR A 91 -1.57 14.44 4.74
C TYR A 91 -1.60 13.34 5.81
N ILE A 92 -0.41 12.92 6.26
CA ILE A 92 -0.29 11.88 7.30
C ILE A 92 -0.85 12.38 8.64
N GLY A 93 -0.62 13.64 8.99
CA GLY A 93 -1.13 14.26 10.23
C GLY A 93 -2.64 14.28 10.34
N GLN A 94 -3.36 14.27 9.20
CA GLN A 94 -4.83 14.19 9.16
C GLN A 94 -5.36 12.75 9.31
N LYS A 95 -4.50 11.72 9.30
CA LYS A 95 -4.92 10.33 9.45
C LYS A 95 -5.04 9.96 10.93
N THR A 96 -6.26 9.88 11.42
CA THR A 96 -6.58 9.42 12.79
C THR A 96 -6.84 7.90 12.81
N GLY A 97 -6.66 7.25 13.98
CA GLY A 97 -6.97 5.81 14.12
C GLY A 97 -6.08 4.84 13.35
N VAL A 98 -4.91 5.27 12.90
CA VAL A 98 -4.01 4.45 12.07
C VAL A 98 -3.31 3.39 12.89
N LYS A 99 -3.36 2.12 12.46
CA LYS A 99 -2.64 1.00 13.10
C LYS A 99 -1.12 1.22 13.06
N ASP A 100 -0.40 0.73 14.08
CA ASP A 100 1.06 0.90 14.22
C ASP A 100 1.87 0.52 12.96
N ASN A 101 1.51 -0.58 12.28
CA ASN A 101 2.19 -0.99 11.04
C ASN A 101 2.02 0.02 9.89
N THR A 102 0.84 0.65 9.78
CA THR A 102 0.60 1.70 8.78
C THR A 102 1.38 2.96 9.15
N ARG A 103 1.45 3.31 10.44
CA ARG A 103 2.28 4.42 10.94
C ARG A 103 3.75 4.19 10.65
N ASN A 104 4.25 2.98 10.86
CA ASN A 104 5.64 2.61 10.52
C ASN A 104 5.92 2.76 9.01
N ASN A 105 4.96 2.37 8.15
CA ASN A 105 5.08 2.59 6.70
C ASN A 105 5.08 4.08 6.36
N TYR A 106 4.26 4.90 7.00
CA TYR A 106 4.29 6.35 6.79
C TYR A 106 5.63 6.96 7.20
N ASN A 107 6.17 6.59 8.36
CA ASN A 107 7.49 7.03 8.82
C ASN A 107 8.61 6.59 7.86
N PHE A 108 8.51 5.37 7.32
CA PHE A 108 9.44 4.87 6.31
C PHE A 108 9.41 5.74 5.04
N VAL A 109 8.22 6.08 4.55
CA VAL A 109 8.06 6.96 3.38
C VAL A 109 8.57 8.38 3.65
N ILE A 110 8.24 8.95 4.81
CA ILE A 110 8.78 10.27 5.24
C ILE A 110 10.31 10.24 5.24
N ASN A 111 10.93 9.19 5.78
CA ASN A 111 12.39 9.07 5.84
C ASN A 111 13.04 8.97 4.46
N ILE A 112 12.36 8.34 3.48
CA ILE A 112 12.82 8.36 2.09
C ILE A 112 12.74 9.78 1.54
N ILE A 113 11.58 10.42 1.59
CA ILE A 113 11.35 11.75 1.02
C ILE A 113 12.28 12.79 1.65
N LYS A 114 12.52 12.71 2.96
CA LYS A 114 13.41 13.63 3.68
C LYS A 114 14.86 13.60 3.19
N LYS A 115 15.33 12.45 2.70
CA LYS A 115 16.69 12.26 2.18
C LYS A 115 16.82 12.65 0.70
N GLU A 116 15.72 12.86 0.01
CA GLU A 116 15.68 13.11 -1.42
C GLU A 116 15.54 14.58 -1.75
N PRO A 117 16.27 15.11 -2.75
CA PRO A 117 16.07 16.47 -3.26
C PRO A 117 14.62 16.74 -3.68
N PHE A 118 13.94 15.70 -4.21
CA PHE A 118 12.52 15.76 -4.57
C PHE A 118 11.63 16.20 -3.41
N GLY A 119 11.97 15.81 -2.17
CA GLY A 119 11.22 16.18 -0.97
C GLY A 119 11.27 17.68 -0.65
N GLN A 120 12.26 18.40 -1.15
CA GLN A 120 12.47 19.83 -0.95
C GLN A 120 11.84 20.69 -2.05
N LEU A 121 11.41 20.08 -3.16
CA LEU A 121 10.75 20.81 -4.25
C LEU A 121 9.42 21.38 -3.74
N LYS A 122 9.08 22.58 -4.21
CA LYS A 122 7.77 23.16 -3.99
C LYS A 122 6.72 22.39 -4.80
N ILE A 123 5.56 22.12 -4.19
CA ILE A 123 4.54 21.28 -4.82
C ILE A 123 4.00 21.81 -6.13
N ASN A 124 3.97 23.13 -6.31
CA ASN A 124 3.55 23.80 -7.54
C ASN A 124 4.58 23.67 -8.68
N GLU A 125 5.85 23.43 -8.37
CA GLU A 125 6.93 23.25 -9.34
C GLU A 125 7.02 21.80 -9.82
N VAL A 126 6.42 20.83 -9.07
CA VAL A 126 6.49 19.41 -9.39
C VAL A 126 5.65 19.07 -10.61
N LYS A 127 6.31 18.71 -11.70
CA LYS A 127 5.68 18.20 -12.92
C LYS A 127 5.55 16.68 -12.89
N LYS A 128 4.70 16.15 -13.76
CA LYS A 128 4.55 14.69 -13.93
C LYS A 128 5.87 14.00 -14.34
N SER A 129 6.71 14.70 -15.11
CA SER A 129 8.07 14.26 -15.47
C SER A 129 8.96 14.08 -14.24
N ASP A 130 8.92 15.02 -13.29
CA ASP A 130 9.76 14.99 -12.11
C ASP A 130 9.34 13.87 -11.16
N ALA A 131 8.02 13.67 -11.00
CA ALA A 131 7.47 12.56 -10.25
C ALA A 131 7.90 11.19 -10.83
N LYS A 132 7.86 11.04 -12.17
CA LYS A 132 8.33 9.82 -12.85
C LYS A 132 9.84 9.64 -12.69
N ALA A 133 10.63 10.68 -12.93
CA ALA A 133 12.09 10.66 -12.81
C ALA A 133 12.53 10.27 -11.40
N TRP A 134 11.86 10.80 -10.37
CA TRP A 134 12.13 10.42 -8.99
C TRP A 134 11.85 8.94 -8.71
N LEU A 135 10.71 8.38 -9.16
CA LEU A 135 10.41 6.97 -8.97
C LEU A 135 11.39 6.05 -9.73
N ILE A 136 11.82 6.45 -10.94
CA ILE A 136 12.85 5.74 -11.71
C ILE A 136 14.18 5.77 -10.95
N LYS A 137 14.58 6.92 -10.42
CA LYS A 137 15.79 7.07 -9.59
C LYS A 137 15.75 6.15 -8.37
N LEU A 138 14.60 6.08 -7.66
CA LEU A 138 14.44 5.16 -6.53
C LEU A 138 14.68 3.70 -6.92
N GLN A 139 14.30 3.28 -8.14
CA GLN A 139 14.54 1.92 -8.61
C GLN A 139 15.97 1.73 -9.11
N GLN A 140 16.43 2.56 -10.04
CA GLN A 140 17.66 2.34 -10.78
C GLN A 140 18.93 2.76 -10.01
N VAL A 141 18.84 3.82 -9.22
CA VAL A 141 19.99 4.36 -8.48
C VAL A 141 19.99 3.87 -7.05
N ASP A 142 18.83 3.91 -6.36
CA ASP A 142 18.73 3.55 -4.95
C ASP A 142 18.43 2.05 -4.74
N GLY A 143 18.26 1.27 -5.82
CA GLY A 143 18.02 -0.18 -5.78
C GLY A 143 16.71 -0.58 -5.06
N ARG A 144 15.71 0.30 -5.05
CA ARG A 144 14.40 0.00 -4.43
C ARG A 144 13.57 -0.89 -5.33
N GLY A 145 13.11 -2.02 -4.81
CA GLY A 145 12.19 -2.90 -5.55
C GLY A 145 10.81 -2.27 -5.76
N TYR A 146 10.10 -2.74 -6.77
CA TYR A 146 8.77 -2.27 -7.18
C TYR A 146 7.77 -2.14 -6.01
N SER A 147 7.71 -3.15 -5.13
CA SER A 147 6.79 -3.13 -3.97
C SER A 147 7.06 -1.97 -3.01
N THR A 148 8.33 -1.57 -2.84
CA THR A 148 8.71 -0.41 -2.03
C THR A 148 8.24 0.88 -2.70
N ILE A 149 8.49 1.01 -4.02
CA ILE A 149 8.08 2.17 -4.82
C ILE A 149 6.56 2.28 -4.86
N HIS A 150 5.85 1.17 -4.99
CA HIS A 150 4.39 1.12 -4.90
C HIS A 150 3.89 1.65 -3.54
N SER A 151 4.54 1.26 -2.43
CA SER A 151 4.20 1.74 -1.09
C SER A 151 4.48 3.24 -0.94
N VAL A 152 5.62 3.74 -1.45
CA VAL A 152 5.97 5.17 -1.44
C VAL A 152 4.92 5.96 -2.23
N ARG A 153 4.63 5.55 -3.47
CA ARG A 153 3.59 6.20 -4.29
C ARG A 153 2.21 6.13 -3.64
N GLY A 154 1.90 5.03 -2.94
CA GLY A 154 0.65 4.83 -2.19
C GLY A 154 0.43 5.84 -1.06
N VAL A 155 1.47 6.55 -0.64
CA VAL A 155 1.38 7.64 0.34
C VAL A 155 1.46 9.02 -0.34
N VAL A 156 2.38 9.17 -1.30
CA VAL A 156 2.64 10.48 -1.95
C VAL A 156 1.50 10.87 -2.89
N ARG A 157 0.98 9.93 -3.71
CA ARG A 157 -0.12 10.22 -4.63
C ARG A 157 -1.40 10.73 -3.93
N PRO A 158 -1.89 10.10 -2.86
CA PRO A 158 -3.02 10.66 -2.10
C PRO A 158 -2.74 11.99 -1.43
N ALA A 159 -1.48 12.27 -1.01
CA ALA A 159 -1.11 13.57 -0.48
C ALA A 159 -1.23 14.67 -1.54
N PHE A 160 -0.76 14.42 -2.77
CA PHE A 160 -0.95 15.33 -3.89
C PHE A 160 -2.42 15.41 -4.32
N GLN A 161 -3.20 14.32 -4.19
CA GLN A 161 -4.63 14.38 -4.47
C GLN A 161 -5.36 15.28 -3.47
N MET A 162 -5.02 15.20 -2.19
CA MET A 162 -5.53 16.13 -1.17
C MET A 162 -5.24 17.61 -1.55
N ALA A 163 -4.04 17.90 -2.09
CA ALA A 163 -3.73 19.25 -2.52
C ALA A 163 -4.54 19.68 -3.76
N VAL A 164 -4.97 18.74 -4.61
CA VAL A 164 -5.91 19.03 -5.71
C VAL A 164 -7.32 19.21 -5.18
N ASP A 165 -7.76 18.38 -4.25
CA ASP A 165 -9.10 18.44 -3.65
C ASP A 165 -9.28 19.70 -2.78
N ASP A 166 -8.16 20.24 -2.21
CA ASP A 166 -8.08 21.51 -1.48
C ASP A 166 -7.86 22.72 -2.42
N ASP A 167 -7.97 22.57 -3.73
CA ASP A 167 -7.74 23.60 -4.77
C ASP A 167 -6.34 24.25 -4.74
N ILE A 168 -5.36 23.61 -4.08
CA ILE A 168 -3.96 24.09 -4.04
C ILE A 168 -3.24 23.77 -5.34
N LEU A 169 -3.58 22.67 -6.00
CA LEU A 169 -3.00 22.22 -7.26
C LEU A 169 -4.08 21.92 -8.29
N LEU A 170 -3.83 22.24 -9.54
CA LEU A 170 -4.75 21.95 -10.64
C LEU A 170 -4.78 20.47 -11.04
N LYS A 171 -3.67 19.75 -10.88
CA LYS A 171 -3.51 18.35 -11.31
C LYS A 171 -2.55 17.62 -10.40
N ASN A 172 -2.81 16.33 -10.20
CA ASN A 172 -1.93 15.46 -9.45
C ASN A 172 -0.75 14.98 -10.33
N PRO A 173 0.51 15.31 -10.02
CA PRO A 173 1.67 14.89 -10.81
C PRO A 173 1.91 13.36 -10.77
N PHE A 174 1.32 12.64 -9.80
CA PHE A 174 1.39 11.17 -9.69
C PHE A 174 0.26 10.44 -10.40
N GLU A 175 -0.53 11.12 -11.23
CA GLU A 175 -1.63 10.52 -11.99
C GLU A 175 -1.14 9.84 -13.27
N PHE A 176 -0.56 8.64 -13.08
CA PHE A 176 -0.11 7.73 -14.13
C PHE A 176 -0.09 6.29 -13.61
N GLN A 177 -0.04 5.32 -14.51
CA GLN A 177 0.11 3.90 -14.13
C GLN A 177 1.57 3.62 -13.76
N LEU A 178 1.81 3.08 -12.55
CA LEU A 178 3.17 2.83 -12.05
C LEU A 178 3.95 1.85 -12.95
N ALA A 179 3.28 0.80 -13.43
CA ALA A 179 3.89 -0.24 -14.27
C ALA A 179 4.41 0.29 -15.63
N THR A 180 4.00 1.50 -16.06
CA THR A 180 4.54 2.15 -17.27
C THR A 180 5.80 2.97 -17.01
N VAL A 181 6.22 3.10 -15.74
CA VAL A 181 7.31 3.99 -15.33
C VAL A 181 8.47 3.20 -14.71
N VAL A 182 8.17 2.21 -13.88
CA VAL A 182 9.16 1.36 -13.20
C VAL A 182 8.88 -0.10 -13.51
N VAL A 183 9.95 -0.89 -13.62
CA VAL A 183 9.86 -2.32 -13.90
C VAL A 183 9.29 -3.05 -12.69
N ASN A 184 8.31 -3.92 -12.91
CA ASN A 184 7.79 -4.78 -11.86
C ASN A 184 8.74 -5.99 -11.65
N ASP A 185 9.69 -5.82 -10.76
CA ASP A 185 10.65 -6.83 -10.31
C ASP A 185 10.15 -7.63 -9.08
N SER A 186 8.87 -7.48 -8.71
CA SER A 186 8.33 -8.17 -7.54
C SER A 186 8.30 -9.68 -7.78
N VAL A 187 8.98 -10.42 -6.90
CA VAL A 187 8.97 -11.88 -6.93
C VAL A 187 7.60 -12.36 -6.44
N THR A 188 6.87 -13.03 -7.33
CA THR A 188 5.65 -13.77 -6.94
C THR A 188 6.04 -14.91 -6.01
N ARG A 189 5.41 -14.94 -4.84
CA ARG A 189 5.59 -16.03 -3.88
C ARG A 189 4.56 -17.10 -4.15
N ASP A 190 4.87 -17.98 -5.10
CA ASP A 190 3.95 -19.03 -5.52
C ASP A 190 3.81 -20.13 -4.46
N ALA A 191 2.69 -20.84 -4.51
CA ALA A 191 2.50 -22.06 -3.74
C ALA A 191 3.55 -23.12 -4.16
N ILE A 192 4.08 -23.83 -3.19
CA ILE A 192 5.00 -24.94 -3.48
C ILE A 192 4.22 -26.20 -3.86
N THR A 193 4.87 -27.10 -4.58
CA THR A 193 4.29 -28.39 -4.96
C THR A 193 4.10 -29.30 -3.74
N ARG A 194 3.17 -30.24 -3.81
CA ARG A 194 2.96 -31.27 -2.75
C ARG A 194 4.26 -32.06 -2.48
N LYS A 195 5.06 -32.33 -3.52
CA LYS A 195 6.34 -33.03 -3.41
C LYS A 195 7.35 -32.20 -2.59
N GLN A 196 7.45 -30.91 -2.89
CA GLN A 196 8.32 -29.99 -2.14
C GLN A 196 7.87 -29.84 -0.69
N GLN A 197 6.55 -29.66 -0.44
CA GLN A 197 5.98 -29.61 0.90
C GLN A 197 6.33 -30.86 1.70
N LYS A 198 6.12 -32.05 1.14
CA LYS A 198 6.43 -33.33 1.80
C LYS A 198 7.92 -33.41 2.16
N LYS A 199 8.82 -33.16 1.19
CA LYS A 199 10.27 -33.18 1.44
C LYS A 199 10.71 -32.17 2.51
N PHE A 200 10.13 -30.98 2.50
CA PHE A 200 10.43 -29.96 3.49
C PHE A 200 10.02 -30.37 4.89
N LEU A 201 8.82 -30.91 5.05
CA LEU A 201 8.30 -31.40 6.33
C LEU A 201 9.06 -32.64 6.83
N GLU A 202 9.42 -33.59 5.96
CA GLU A 202 10.27 -34.74 6.31
C GLU A 202 11.64 -34.31 6.80
N PHE A 203 12.26 -33.33 6.12
CA PHE A 203 13.55 -32.79 6.55
C PHE A 203 13.44 -32.18 7.96
N ILE A 204 12.43 -31.37 8.24
CA ILE A 204 12.22 -30.73 9.54
C ILE A 204 12.04 -31.80 10.62
N LYS A 205 11.18 -32.81 10.36
CA LYS A 205 10.86 -33.88 11.30
C LYS A 205 12.09 -34.66 11.74
N ASN A 206 13.05 -34.88 10.83
CA ASN A 206 14.26 -35.68 11.06
C ASN A 206 15.45 -34.82 11.49
N ASP A 207 15.35 -33.50 11.52
CA ASP A 207 16.45 -32.62 11.92
C ASP A 207 16.53 -32.45 13.43
N LYS A 208 17.70 -32.69 14.02
CA LYS A 208 17.92 -32.61 15.49
C LYS A 208 17.58 -31.23 16.08
N HIS A 209 17.75 -30.16 15.32
CA HIS A 209 17.51 -28.80 15.82
C HIS A 209 16.09 -28.33 15.50
N PHE A 210 15.60 -28.59 14.28
CA PHE A 210 14.35 -28.02 13.79
C PHE A 210 13.11 -28.87 14.08
N SER A 211 13.27 -30.15 14.49
CA SER A 211 12.15 -31.05 14.81
C SER A 211 11.18 -30.48 15.85
N ARG A 212 11.68 -29.69 16.80
CA ARG A 212 10.87 -28.98 17.82
C ARG A 212 9.86 -27.99 17.25
N TYR A 213 10.00 -27.57 16.00
CA TYR A 213 9.13 -26.63 15.31
C TYR A 213 8.22 -27.32 14.27
N TYR A 214 8.37 -28.65 14.11
CA TYR A 214 7.66 -29.44 13.12
C TYR A 214 6.15 -29.26 13.22
N GLU A 215 5.56 -29.43 14.41
CA GLU A 215 4.13 -29.33 14.64
C GLU A 215 3.58 -27.96 14.25
N GLY A 216 4.27 -26.86 14.62
CA GLY A 216 3.87 -25.51 14.26
C GLY A 216 3.95 -25.24 12.75
N ILE A 217 5.01 -25.72 12.09
CA ILE A 217 5.18 -25.59 10.65
C ILE A 217 4.13 -26.45 9.90
N TYR A 218 3.84 -27.66 10.41
CA TYR A 218 2.79 -28.53 9.86
C TYR A 218 1.43 -27.84 9.92
N ILE A 219 1.08 -27.26 11.08
CA ILE A 219 -0.17 -26.51 11.28
C ILE A 219 -0.28 -25.35 10.29
N LEU A 220 0.78 -24.57 10.08
CA LEU A 220 0.78 -23.46 9.12
C LEU A 220 0.49 -23.93 7.68
N PHE A 221 0.99 -25.09 7.28
CA PHE A 221 0.71 -25.66 5.94
C PHE A 221 -0.71 -26.24 5.80
N HIS A 222 -1.37 -26.58 6.91
CA HIS A 222 -2.62 -27.34 6.86
C HIS A 222 -3.84 -26.58 7.41
N THR A 223 -3.66 -25.31 7.82
CA THR A 223 -4.76 -24.47 8.31
C THR A 223 -4.89 -23.16 7.55
N GLY A 224 -3.84 -22.74 6.84
CA GLY A 224 -3.82 -21.48 6.11
C GLY A 224 -3.88 -20.22 6.99
N MET A 225 -3.65 -20.33 8.31
CA MET A 225 -3.60 -19.17 9.22
C MET A 225 -2.51 -18.17 8.81
N ARG A 226 -2.72 -16.89 9.12
CA ARG A 226 -1.66 -15.88 9.04
C ARG A 226 -0.65 -16.13 10.16
N ILE A 227 0.61 -15.86 9.91
CA ILE A 227 1.65 -16.07 10.94
C ILE A 227 1.36 -15.27 12.21
N SER A 228 0.83 -14.06 12.11
CA SER A 228 0.47 -13.24 13.27
C SER A 228 -0.71 -13.82 14.08
N GLU A 229 -1.64 -14.52 13.42
CA GLU A 229 -2.72 -15.27 14.06
C GLU A 229 -2.14 -16.48 14.79
N PHE A 230 -1.33 -17.29 14.09
CA PHE A 230 -0.70 -18.48 14.65
C PHE A 230 0.14 -18.20 15.91
N VAL A 231 1.00 -17.17 15.86
CA VAL A 231 1.82 -16.82 17.04
C VAL A 231 1.00 -16.19 18.17
N GLY A 232 -0.20 -15.69 17.85
CA GLY A 232 -1.16 -15.17 18.82
C GLY A 232 -1.94 -16.26 19.55
N LEU A 233 -2.05 -17.46 18.98
CA LEU A 233 -2.83 -18.55 19.59
C LEU A 233 -2.32 -18.88 21.00
N THR A 234 -3.30 -19.09 21.88
CA THR A 234 -3.11 -19.53 23.25
C THR A 234 -3.76 -20.90 23.47
N LEU A 235 -3.48 -21.53 24.57
CA LEU A 235 -4.12 -22.82 24.92
C LEU A 235 -5.63 -22.73 25.00
N SER A 236 -6.19 -21.57 25.37
CA SER A 236 -7.65 -21.35 25.45
C SER A 236 -8.32 -21.30 24.06
N ASP A 237 -7.57 -21.02 22.98
CA ASP A 237 -8.11 -20.96 21.64
C ASP A 237 -8.18 -22.33 20.97
N ILE A 238 -7.64 -23.37 21.63
CA ILE A 238 -7.56 -24.75 21.12
C ILE A 238 -8.56 -25.62 21.84
N ASN A 239 -9.61 -25.99 21.15
CA ASN A 239 -10.61 -26.94 21.67
C ASN A 239 -10.33 -28.35 21.11
N LEU A 240 -9.63 -29.16 21.91
CA LEU A 240 -9.31 -30.55 21.53
C LEU A 240 -10.54 -31.48 21.55
N ARG A 241 -11.57 -31.14 22.32
CA ARG A 241 -12.82 -31.97 22.38
C ARG A 241 -13.60 -31.85 21.09
N ASP A 242 -13.83 -30.58 20.65
CA ASP A 242 -14.64 -30.30 19.47
C ASP A 242 -13.78 -30.20 18.20
N ARG A 243 -12.45 -30.36 18.34
CA ARG A 243 -11.45 -30.30 17.27
C ARG A 243 -11.52 -28.98 16.48
N THR A 244 -11.53 -27.85 17.20
CA THR A 244 -11.64 -26.54 16.62
C THR A 244 -10.56 -25.58 17.13
N ILE A 245 -10.21 -24.60 16.29
CA ILE A 245 -9.27 -23.52 16.57
C ILE A 245 -10.03 -22.21 16.45
N THR A 246 -10.10 -21.41 17.50
CA THR A 246 -10.69 -20.07 17.47
C THR A 246 -9.61 -19.04 17.12
N ILE A 247 -9.88 -18.20 16.15
CA ILE A 247 -9.01 -17.12 15.72
C ILE A 247 -9.77 -15.79 15.87
N ASP A 248 -9.47 -15.04 16.90
CA ASP A 248 -10.11 -13.74 17.21
C ASP A 248 -9.06 -12.63 17.40
N HIS A 249 -7.80 -12.98 17.54
CA HIS A 249 -6.71 -12.06 17.78
C HIS A 249 -5.41 -12.47 17.09
N GLN A 250 -4.42 -11.61 17.20
CA GLN A 250 -3.08 -11.80 16.67
C GLN A 250 -2.02 -11.17 17.58
N LEU A 251 -0.84 -11.75 17.64
CA LEU A 251 0.28 -11.21 18.38
C LEU A 251 1.20 -10.41 17.45
N GLN A 252 1.57 -9.21 17.89
CA GLN A 252 2.56 -8.38 17.23
C GLN A 252 3.61 -7.90 18.23
N ARG A 253 4.78 -7.56 17.71
CA ARG A 253 5.84 -6.89 18.46
C ARG A 253 6.31 -5.70 17.66
N ASN A 254 6.26 -4.52 18.26
CA ASN A 254 6.71 -3.29 17.61
C ASN A 254 8.23 -3.14 17.56
N SER A 255 8.74 -2.08 16.94
CA SER A 255 10.17 -1.76 16.85
C SER A 255 10.84 -1.49 18.19
N GLN A 256 10.07 -1.13 19.20
CA GLN A 256 10.53 -0.94 20.59
C GLN A 256 10.51 -2.23 21.41
N MET A 257 10.33 -3.39 20.75
CA MET A 257 10.26 -4.72 21.37
C MET A 257 9.06 -4.92 22.31
N VAL A 258 8.05 -4.06 22.25
CA VAL A 258 6.81 -4.18 23.03
C VAL A 258 5.87 -5.17 22.32
N TYR A 259 5.39 -6.16 23.06
CA TYR A 259 4.42 -7.14 22.61
C TYR A 259 3.01 -6.56 22.76
N LYS A 260 2.14 -6.82 21.80
CA LYS A 260 0.71 -6.45 21.83
C LYS A 260 -0.13 -7.56 21.25
N VAL A 261 -1.21 -7.87 21.93
CA VAL A 261 -2.31 -8.66 21.36
C VAL A 261 -3.33 -7.68 20.77
N ILE A 262 -3.62 -7.83 19.52
CA ILE A 262 -4.58 -6.98 18.80
C ILE A 262 -5.64 -7.84 18.13
N ASN A 263 -6.84 -7.32 18.02
CA ASN A 263 -7.90 -8.00 17.27
C ASN A 263 -7.49 -8.24 15.82
N THR A 264 -8.13 -9.18 15.17
CA THR A 264 -7.91 -9.45 13.74
C THR A 264 -8.08 -8.17 12.90
N LYS A 265 -7.47 -8.15 11.73
CA LYS A 265 -7.45 -6.95 10.87
C LYS A 265 -8.85 -6.55 10.40
N THR A 266 -9.74 -7.54 10.24
CA THR A 266 -11.11 -7.39 9.73
C THR A 266 -12.02 -8.36 10.49
N THR A 267 -13.32 -8.10 10.53
CA THR A 267 -14.33 -9.01 11.07
C THR A 267 -14.26 -10.40 10.41
N ALA A 268 -13.99 -10.49 9.11
CA ALA A 268 -13.75 -11.75 8.43
C ALA A 268 -12.51 -12.53 8.93
N GLY A 269 -11.64 -11.87 9.69
CA GLY A 269 -10.51 -12.54 10.36
C GLY A 269 -10.92 -13.36 11.57
N GLU A 270 -12.04 -13.02 12.23
CA GLU A 270 -12.59 -13.75 13.36
C GLU A 270 -13.33 -14.98 12.83
N ARG A 271 -12.82 -16.17 13.14
CA ARG A 271 -13.33 -17.42 12.62
C ARG A 271 -12.91 -18.60 13.45
N THR A 272 -13.66 -19.69 13.32
CA THR A 272 -13.32 -20.99 13.90
C THR A 272 -12.94 -21.96 12.78
N ILE A 273 -11.76 -22.57 12.88
CA ILE A 273 -11.23 -23.51 11.89
C ILE A 273 -11.36 -24.94 12.45
N PRO A 274 -11.91 -25.92 11.71
CA PRO A 274 -11.89 -27.33 12.11
C PRO A 274 -10.48 -27.91 11.98
N MET A 275 -10.11 -28.84 12.85
CA MET A 275 -8.86 -29.58 12.78
C MET A 275 -9.06 -30.86 11.97
N THR A 276 -8.11 -31.16 11.07
CA THR A 276 -7.92 -32.52 10.56
C THR A 276 -7.25 -33.40 11.63
N ASP A 277 -7.27 -34.71 11.47
CA ASP A 277 -6.66 -35.64 12.45
C ASP A 277 -5.18 -35.32 12.68
N ASP A 278 -4.43 -35.06 11.62
CA ASP A 278 -3.00 -34.72 11.74
C ASP A 278 -2.77 -33.39 12.45
N VAL A 279 -3.60 -32.38 12.20
CA VAL A 279 -3.53 -31.07 12.87
C VAL A 279 -3.89 -31.21 14.34
N TYR A 280 -4.88 -32.04 14.66
CA TYR A 280 -5.25 -32.37 16.03
C TYR A 280 -4.08 -33.02 16.79
N GLU A 281 -3.41 -34.02 16.20
CA GLU A 281 -2.24 -34.66 16.83
C GLU A 281 -1.07 -33.67 17.02
N CYS A 282 -0.87 -32.73 16.09
CA CYS A 282 0.11 -31.65 16.27
C CYS A 282 -0.24 -30.77 17.47
N PHE A 283 -1.48 -30.32 17.62
CA PHE A 283 -1.89 -29.50 18.76
C PHE A 283 -1.82 -30.27 20.08
N LYS A 284 -2.20 -31.53 20.10
CA LYS A 284 -2.07 -32.38 21.28
C LYS A 284 -0.63 -32.45 21.80
N LYS A 285 0.34 -32.63 20.91
CA LYS A 285 1.78 -32.60 21.26
C LYS A 285 2.21 -31.22 21.78
N ILE A 286 1.76 -30.13 21.16
CA ILE A 286 2.07 -28.78 21.62
C ILE A 286 1.51 -28.56 23.02
N VAL A 287 0.26 -28.92 23.28
CA VAL A 287 -0.39 -28.81 24.60
C VAL A 287 0.39 -29.61 25.65
N GLU A 288 0.83 -30.83 25.30
CA GLU A 288 1.62 -31.67 26.20
C GLU A 288 3.00 -31.05 26.54
N MET A 289 3.68 -30.48 25.53
CA MET A 289 4.93 -29.75 25.75
C MET A 289 4.70 -28.53 26.66
N ARG A 290 3.57 -27.82 26.49
CA ARG A 290 3.24 -26.62 27.27
C ARG A 290 2.96 -26.89 28.75
N LYS A 291 2.51 -28.09 29.15
CA LYS A 291 2.33 -28.48 30.55
C LYS A 291 3.61 -28.36 31.40
N LYS A 292 4.77 -28.31 30.78
CA LYS A 292 6.09 -28.18 31.46
C LYS A 292 6.46 -26.75 31.81
N VAL A 293 5.73 -25.75 31.32
CA VAL A 293 6.01 -24.33 31.57
C VAL A 293 5.44 -23.93 32.92
N LYS A 294 6.31 -23.48 33.81
CA LYS A 294 5.95 -23.13 35.21
C LYS A 294 5.49 -21.66 35.33
N VAL A 295 6.05 -20.77 34.52
CA VAL A 295 5.75 -19.32 34.56
C VAL A 295 5.27 -18.89 33.19
N GLU A 296 4.04 -18.40 33.14
CA GLU A 296 3.39 -17.96 31.89
C GLU A 296 3.60 -16.45 31.67
N PRO A 297 4.08 -16.05 30.48
CA PRO A 297 4.07 -14.65 30.10
C PRO A 297 2.64 -14.17 29.85
N VAL A 298 2.30 -13.02 30.44
CA VAL A 298 1.00 -12.37 30.22
C VAL A 298 1.21 -11.16 29.29
N ILE A 299 0.48 -11.13 28.17
CA ILE A 299 0.50 -10.03 27.20
C ILE A 299 -0.96 -9.56 26.99
N ASP A 300 -1.25 -8.33 27.34
CA ASP A 300 -2.59 -7.73 27.24
C ASP A 300 -3.72 -8.66 27.77
N GLY A 301 -3.45 -9.33 28.93
CA GLY A 301 -4.38 -10.25 29.58
C GLY A 301 -4.43 -11.68 28.99
N LYS A 302 -3.75 -11.97 27.89
CA LYS A 302 -3.64 -13.30 27.31
C LYS A 302 -2.41 -14.03 27.86
N LEU A 303 -2.56 -15.32 28.10
CA LEU A 303 -1.52 -16.23 28.59
C LEU A 303 -1.62 -17.59 27.90
N GLY A 304 -0.60 -18.45 28.06
CA GLY A 304 -0.64 -19.78 27.46
C GLY A 304 -0.29 -19.79 25.97
N PHE A 305 0.50 -18.86 25.46
CA PHE A 305 0.96 -18.85 24.08
C PHE A 305 1.66 -20.15 23.69
N LEU A 306 1.41 -20.67 22.49
CA LEU A 306 1.83 -22.01 22.07
C LEU A 306 3.36 -22.21 22.06
N TYR A 307 4.12 -21.19 21.68
CA TYR A 307 5.58 -21.26 21.60
C TYR A 307 6.24 -20.10 22.34
N LEU A 308 7.22 -20.42 23.16
CA LEU A 308 8.04 -19.44 23.89
C LEU A 308 9.49 -19.51 23.41
N ASP A 309 10.18 -18.38 23.48
CA ASP A 309 11.61 -18.29 23.24
C ASP A 309 12.42 -18.66 24.51
N LYS A 310 13.76 -18.63 24.40
CA LYS A 310 14.66 -18.93 25.51
C LYS A 310 14.53 -18.00 26.72
N ASN A 311 13.92 -16.83 26.53
CA ASN A 311 13.66 -15.84 27.57
C ASN A 311 12.24 -15.92 28.12
N ASN A 312 11.55 -17.01 27.86
CA ASN A 312 10.16 -17.26 28.25
C ASN A 312 9.17 -16.20 27.72
N LYS A 313 9.46 -15.61 26.54
CA LYS A 313 8.55 -14.68 25.85
C LYS A 313 7.91 -15.35 24.66
N PRO A 314 6.66 -14.98 24.28
CA PRO A 314 6.01 -15.55 23.10
C PRO A 314 6.85 -15.36 21.83
N MET A 315 6.99 -16.41 21.04
CA MET A 315 7.65 -16.32 19.74
C MET A 315 6.77 -15.52 18.77
N VAL A 316 7.34 -14.49 18.16
CA VAL A 316 6.65 -13.64 17.17
C VAL A 316 6.97 -14.07 15.74
N ALA A 317 6.22 -13.54 14.75
CA ALA A 317 6.36 -13.85 13.33
C ALA A 317 7.82 -13.87 12.83
N LEU A 318 8.63 -12.89 13.26
CA LEU A 318 10.04 -12.78 12.86
C LEU A 318 10.88 -14.01 13.26
N HIS A 319 10.59 -14.65 14.41
CA HIS A 319 11.29 -15.88 14.81
C HIS A 319 11.00 -17.00 13.81
N TRP A 320 9.75 -17.19 13.44
CA TRP A 320 9.33 -18.20 12.46
C TRP A 320 9.92 -17.93 11.08
N GLU A 321 9.87 -16.69 10.60
CA GLU A 321 10.49 -16.30 9.32
C GLU A 321 11.97 -16.68 9.26
N LYS A 322 12.72 -16.41 10.35
CA LYS A 322 14.13 -16.80 10.46
C LYS A 322 14.31 -18.32 10.48
N TYR A 323 13.44 -19.07 11.18
CA TYR A 323 13.52 -20.53 11.16
C TYR A 323 13.25 -21.10 9.77
N PHE A 324 12.24 -20.61 9.07
CA PHE A 324 11.98 -21.02 7.68
C PHE A 324 13.19 -20.75 6.78
N GLN A 325 13.82 -19.59 6.94
CA GLN A 325 15.03 -19.25 6.21
C GLN A 325 16.18 -20.24 6.53
N HIS A 326 16.50 -20.45 7.82
CA HIS A 326 17.60 -21.32 8.24
C HIS A 326 17.34 -22.79 7.86
N ILE A 327 16.10 -23.28 7.95
CA ILE A 327 15.71 -24.62 7.51
C ILE A 327 16.00 -24.78 6.02
N ARG A 328 15.55 -23.83 5.19
CA ARG A 328 15.78 -23.84 3.75
C ARG A 328 17.27 -23.80 3.43
N GLU A 329 18.03 -22.91 4.06
CA GLU A 329 19.47 -22.78 3.85
C GLU A 329 20.22 -24.06 4.23
N LYS A 330 19.83 -24.71 5.33
CA LYS A 330 20.41 -25.99 5.74
C LYS A 330 20.04 -27.09 4.75
N TYR A 331 18.78 -27.18 4.32
CA TYR A 331 18.33 -28.14 3.29
C TYR A 331 19.15 -27.97 2.00
N ASN A 332 19.26 -26.75 1.51
CA ASN A 332 19.93 -26.42 0.25
C ASN A 332 21.45 -26.66 0.28
N ARG A 333 22.05 -26.68 1.48
CA ARG A 333 23.47 -27.10 1.65
C ARG A 333 23.66 -28.61 1.56
N ILE A 334 22.64 -29.38 1.96
CA ILE A 334 22.74 -30.86 2.07
C ILE A 334 22.32 -31.52 0.76
N TYR A 335 21.28 -31.00 0.11
CA TYR A 335 20.66 -31.64 -1.04
C TYR A 335 20.92 -30.89 -2.35
N LYS A 336 21.16 -31.64 -3.44
CA LYS A 336 21.31 -31.07 -4.80
C LYS A 336 20.02 -30.39 -5.29
N GLU A 337 18.85 -31.00 -5.01
CA GLU A 337 17.54 -30.43 -5.33
C GLU A 337 17.25 -29.28 -4.35
N GLN A 338 17.26 -28.07 -4.88
CA GLN A 338 17.12 -26.86 -4.08
C GLN A 338 15.65 -26.60 -3.71
N MET A 339 15.39 -26.24 -2.45
CA MET A 339 14.09 -25.75 -2.01
C MET A 339 13.91 -24.28 -2.37
N PRO A 340 12.73 -23.91 -2.92
CA PRO A 340 12.41 -22.52 -3.16
C PRO A 340 12.32 -21.73 -1.85
N ILE A 341 12.10 -20.42 -1.95
CA ILE A 341 11.85 -19.59 -0.76
C ILE A 341 10.52 -20.00 -0.14
N ILE A 342 10.57 -20.63 1.02
CA ILE A 342 9.42 -21.01 1.82
C ILE A 342 9.35 -20.07 3.03
N THR A 343 8.18 -19.47 3.22
CA THR A 343 7.86 -18.59 4.34
C THR A 343 6.50 -18.99 4.92
N PRO A 344 6.11 -18.54 6.13
CA PRO A 344 4.76 -18.76 6.63
C PRO A 344 3.65 -18.30 5.67
N HIS A 345 3.92 -17.25 4.89
CA HIS A 345 2.98 -16.77 3.88
C HIS A 345 2.86 -17.74 2.68
N VAL A 346 3.98 -18.36 2.27
CA VAL A 346 3.99 -19.42 1.25
C VAL A 346 3.22 -20.66 1.76
N CYS A 347 3.32 -21.01 3.05
CA CYS A 347 2.50 -22.10 3.62
C CYS A 347 1.00 -21.81 3.45
N ARG A 348 0.58 -20.60 3.78
CA ARG A 348 -0.81 -20.16 3.60
C ARG A 348 -1.25 -20.17 2.13
N HIS A 349 -0.40 -19.69 1.20
CA HIS A 349 -0.67 -19.77 -0.25
C HIS A 349 -0.79 -21.23 -0.72
N THR A 350 0.11 -22.09 -0.25
CA THR A 350 0.09 -23.52 -0.58
C THR A 350 -1.18 -24.19 -0.10
N TYR A 351 -1.64 -23.90 1.13
CA TYR A 351 -2.92 -24.39 1.64
C TYR A 351 -4.08 -23.92 0.77
N CYS A 352 -4.15 -22.61 0.48
CA CYS A 352 -5.21 -22.03 -0.36
C CYS A 352 -5.27 -22.70 -1.74
N SER A 353 -4.11 -22.83 -2.42
CA SER A 353 -4.01 -23.48 -3.73
C SER A 353 -4.38 -24.97 -3.70
N ASN A 354 -3.94 -25.70 -2.67
CA ASN A 354 -4.27 -27.12 -2.51
C ASN A 354 -5.78 -27.33 -2.27
N MET A 355 -6.42 -26.49 -1.46
CA MET A 355 -7.87 -26.55 -1.19
C MET A 355 -8.66 -26.17 -2.44
N ALA A 356 -8.25 -25.13 -3.17
CA ALA A 356 -8.87 -24.76 -4.44
C ALA A 356 -8.79 -25.89 -5.47
N LYS A 357 -7.61 -26.49 -5.66
CA LYS A 357 -7.41 -27.65 -6.57
C LYS A 357 -8.16 -28.89 -6.13
N SER A 358 -8.44 -29.05 -4.85
CA SER A 358 -9.27 -30.14 -4.34
C SER A 358 -10.78 -29.87 -4.50
N GLY A 359 -11.18 -28.76 -5.13
CA GLY A 359 -12.58 -28.41 -5.42
C GLY A 359 -13.35 -27.88 -4.21
N MET A 360 -12.66 -27.30 -3.23
CA MET A 360 -13.34 -26.64 -2.11
C MET A 360 -14.16 -25.46 -2.62
N ASN A 361 -15.38 -25.30 -2.09
CA ASN A 361 -16.21 -24.15 -2.43
C ASN A 361 -15.48 -22.82 -2.12
N PRO A 362 -15.42 -21.83 -3.07
CA PRO A 362 -14.70 -20.59 -2.87
C PRO A 362 -15.13 -19.78 -1.63
N LYS A 363 -16.42 -19.79 -1.27
CA LYS A 363 -16.92 -19.12 -0.07
C LYS A 363 -16.45 -19.80 1.21
N THR A 364 -16.43 -21.13 1.23
CA THR A 364 -15.87 -21.90 2.36
C THR A 364 -14.37 -21.62 2.50
N LEU A 365 -13.63 -21.60 1.39
CA LEU A 365 -12.22 -21.28 1.41
C LEU A 365 -11.98 -19.83 1.84
N GLN A 366 -12.79 -18.87 1.38
CA GLN A 366 -12.75 -17.47 1.84
C GLN A 366 -12.87 -17.39 3.36
N TYR A 367 -13.84 -18.10 3.94
CA TYR A 367 -14.07 -18.16 5.38
C TYR A 367 -12.85 -18.72 6.11
N LEU A 368 -12.37 -19.93 5.73
CA LEU A 368 -11.23 -20.58 6.36
C LEU A 368 -9.96 -19.72 6.29
N MET A 369 -9.75 -19.02 5.19
CA MET A 369 -8.64 -18.11 5.00
C MET A 369 -8.82 -16.76 5.73
N GLY A 370 -10.03 -16.37 6.10
CA GLY A 370 -10.33 -15.05 6.68
C GLY A 370 -10.00 -13.91 5.70
N HIS A 371 -10.39 -14.08 4.42
CA HIS A 371 -10.28 -13.02 3.42
C HIS A 371 -11.52 -12.13 3.45
N SER A 372 -11.31 -10.82 3.65
CA SER A 372 -12.41 -9.85 3.62
C SER A 372 -13.02 -9.69 2.22
N ASP A 373 -12.19 -9.87 1.18
CA ASP A 373 -12.59 -9.79 -0.22
C ASP A 373 -12.45 -11.16 -0.88
N ILE A 374 -13.53 -11.62 -1.51
CA ILE A 374 -13.58 -12.91 -2.24
C ILE A 374 -12.61 -12.94 -3.42
N SER A 375 -12.31 -11.78 -4.04
CA SER A 375 -11.39 -11.68 -5.18
C SER A 375 -10.01 -12.26 -4.85
N VAL A 376 -9.54 -12.07 -3.61
CA VAL A 376 -8.26 -12.63 -3.13
C VAL A 376 -8.28 -14.17 -3.18
N THR A 377 -9.42 -14.78 -2.85
CA THR A 377 -9.60 -16.24 -2.91
C THR A 377 -9.76 -16.70 -4.36
N LEU A 378 -10.59 -15.99 -5.15
CA LEU A 378 -10.85 -16.34 -6.55
C LEU A 378 -9.60 -16.27 -7.42
N ASN A 379 -8.68 -15.35 -7.14
CA ASN A 379 -7.38 -15.28 -7.84
C ASN A 379 -6.58 -16.60 -7.73
N THR A 380 -6.81 -17.41 -6.70
CA THR A 380 -6.18 -18.73 -6.59
C THR A 380 -6.81 -19.74 -7.54
N TYR A 381 -8.09 -19.60 -7.88
CA TYR A 381 -8.80 -20.46 -8.83
C TYR A 381 -8.49 -20.12 -10.30
N THR A 382 -7.99 -18.92 -10.60
CA THR A 382 -7.64 -18.51 -11.98
C THR A 382 -6.44 -19.30 -12.55
N HIS A 383 -5.68 -19.97 -11.71
CA HIS A 383 -4.54 -20.81 -12.10
C HIS A 383 -4.92 -22.29 -12.33
N LEU A 384 -6.22 -22.63 -12.36
CA LEU A 384 -6.69 -23.98 -12.70
C LEU A 384 -6.41 -24.25 -14.18
N LYS A 385 -5.83 -25.43 -14.45
CA LYS A 385 -5.52 -25.91 -15.79
C LYS A 385 -6.63 -26.82 -16.30
N PHE A 386 -6.61 -27.13 -17.60
CA PHE A 386 -7.55 -28.06 -18.23
C PHE A 386 -7.64 -29.39 -17.47
N GLU A 387 -6.52 -29.91 -16.99
CA GLU A 387 -6.45 -31.16 -16.21
C GLU A 387 -7.28 -31.07 -14.89
N ASP A 388 -7.22 -29.91 -14.24
CA ASP A 388 -7.99 -29.66 -13.02
C ASP A 388 -9.49 -29.62 -13.32
N ALA A 389 -9.89 -28.96 -14.43
CA ALA A 389 -11.27 -28.93 -14.89
C ALA A 389 -11.79 -30.33 -15.27
N ARG A 390 -10.96 -31.14 -15.95
CA ARG A 390 -11.30 -32.52 -16.29
C ARG A 390 -11.50 -33.40 -15.04
N ALA A 391 -10.65 -33.24 -14.04
CA ALA A 391 -10.76 -33.94 -12.77
C ALA A 391 -12.04 -33.57 -12.03
N GLU A 392 -12.39 -32.28 -12.03
CA GLU A 392 -13.61 -31.75 -11.39
C GLU A 392 -14.88 -32.30 -12.06
N VAL A 393 -14.96 -32.24 -13.39
CA VAL A 393 -16.09 -32.81 -14.14
C VAL A 393 -16.26 -34.29 -13.83
N LYS A 394 -15.17 -35.07 -13.82
CA LYS A 394 -15.21 -36.49 -13.48
C LYS A 394 -15.72 -36.74 -12.05
N ARG A 395 -15.30 -35.87 -11.10
CA ARG A 395 -15.74 -35.98 -9.69
C ARG A 395 -17.24 -35.74 -9.56
N ILE A 396 -17.76 -34.68 -10.19
CA ILE A 396 -19.16 -34.29 -10.15
C ILE A 396 -20.05 -35.34 -10.83
N THR A 397 -19.63 -35.88 -11.98
CA THR A 397 -20.40 -36.84 -12.74
C THR A 397 -20.39 -38.24 -12.13
N LYS A 398 -19.42 -38.60 -11.28
CA LYS A 398 -19.38 -39.87 -10.53
C LYS A 398 -20.30 -39.89 -9.29
N LEU A 399 -20.80 -38.72 -8.89
CA LEU A 399 -21.74 -38.56 -7.77
C LEU A 399 -23.21 -38.74 -8.19
N LYS A 400 -23.48 -39.18 -9.41
CA LYS A 400 -24.77 -39.66 -9.89
C LYS A 400 -24.75 -41.17 -9.95
#